data_573f9be6c03486f84e8ac71ea213d8bc
#
_entry.id   573f9be6c03486f84e8ac71ea213d8bc
#
_cell.length_a   1.000
_cell.length_b   1.000
_cell.length_c   1.000
_cell.angle_alpha   90.00
_cell.angle_beta   90.00
_cell.angle_gamma   90.00
#
_symmetry.space_group_name_H-M   'P 1'
#
loop_
_entity.id
_entity.type
_entity.pdbx_description
1 polymer ?
#
loop_
_entity_poly.entity_id
_entity_poly.type
_entity_poly.pdbx_seq_one_letter_code
_entity_poly.pdbx_strand_id
1 'polypeptide(L)' 'IYACTSLPGAMLEKLVHTGRRIPKNQVCVTFEMPDDLPIRELSLSQVPGWDASDQEASRRAGDAWLEEAATTVLLVP' A
#
# COMPACT_ATOMS: atom_id res chain seq x y z
N ILE A 1 -3.04 -5.72 5.27
CA ILE A 1 -1.64 -5.40 5.65
C ILE A 1 -1.06 -4.52 4.57
N TYR A 2 -0.48 -3.40 4.95
CA TYR A 2 0.29 -2.56 4.05
C TYR A 2 1.76 -2.96 4.12
N ALA A 3 2.38 -3.12 2.97
CA ALA A 3 3.78 -3.51 2.86
C ALA A 3 4.45 -2.79 1.68
N CYS A 4 5.76 -2.67 1.73
CA CYS A 4 6.56 -2.14 0.63
C CYS A 4 7.45 -3.24 0.06
N THR A 5 7.82 -3.09 -1.20
CA THR A 5 8.74 -4.03 -1.88
C THR A 5 10.20 -3.89 -1.43
N SER A 6 10.50 -2.86 -0.63
CA SER A 6 11.85 -2.62 -0.12
C SER A 6 11.81 -2.06 1.30
N LEU A 7 12.84 -2.33 2.08
CA LEU A 7 12.99 -1.75 3.42
C LEU A 7 13.10 -0.22 3.41
N PRO A 8 13.88 0.43 2.53
CA PRO A 8 13.90 1.89 2.45
C PRO A 8 12.53 2.50 2.15
N GLY A 9 11.73 1.88 1.29
CA GLY A 9 10.36 2.30 0.99
C GLY A 9 9.46 2.22 2.22
N ALA A 10 9.52 1.13 2.97
CA ALA A 10 8.76 0.96 4.21
C ALA A 10 9.16 1.99 5.28
N MET A 11 10.44 2.30 5.39
CA MET A 11 10.94 3.33 6.31
C MET A 11 10.45 4.73 5.92
N LEU A 12 10.47 5.05 4.63
CA LEU A 12 9.99 6.34 4.13
C LEU A 12 8.50 6.53 4.40
N GLU A 13 7.70 5.51 4.13
CA GLU A 13 6.27 5.49 4.43
C GLU A 13 5.99 5.72 5.91
N LYS A 14 6.74 5.02 6.77
CA LYS A 14 6.65 5.20 8.22
C LYS A 14 7.00 6.63 8.64
N LEU A 15 8.04 7.21 8.07
CA LEU A 15 8.49 8.56 8.37
C LEU A 15 7.43 9.61 8.03
N VAL A 16 6.76 9.46 6.88
CA VAL A 16 5.67 10.34 6.45
C VAL A 16 4.51 10.28 7.43
N HIS A 17 4.07 9.07 7.79
CA HIS A 17 2.92 8.88 8.69
C HIS A 17 3.20 9.28 10.15
N THR A 18 4.44 9.30 10.58
CA THR A 18 4.80 9.67 11.96
C THR A 18 5.25 11.12 12.12
N GLY A 19 4.95 11.98 11.14
CA GLY A 19 5.29 13.39 11.20
C GLY A 19 6.80 13.65 11.21
N ARG A 20 7.56 12.88 10.44
CA ARG A 20 9.03 12.93 10.31
C ARG A 20 9.80 12.51 11.57
N ARG A 21 9.16 11.80 12.47
CA ARG A 21 9.83 11.21 13.64
C ARG A 21 9.85 9.70 13.50
N ILE A 22 11.04 9.11 13.53
CA ILE A 22 11.19 7.65 13.52
C ILE A 22 10.89 7.14 14.93
N PRO A 23 9.85 6.32 15.13
CA PRO A 23 9.59 5.71 16.42
C PRO A 23 10.75 4.81 16.85
N LYS A 24 11.00 4.73 18.16
CA LYS A 24 12.00 3.82 18.73
C LYS A 24 11.50 2.37 18.68
N ASN A 25 12.42 1.42 18.76
CA ASN A 25 12.11 -0.01 18.85
C ASN A 25 11.27 -0.55 17.68
N GLN A 26 11.61 -0.13 16.46
CA GLN A 26 10.96 -0.67 15.26
C GLN A 26 11.51 -2.06 14.93
N VAL A 27 10.63 -2.92 14.42
CA VAL A 27 11.00 -4.22 13.87
C VAL A 27 10.65 -4.26 12.38
N CYS A 28 11.44 -5.00 11.61
CA CYS A 28 11.15 -5.29 10.21
C CYS A 28 10.56 -6.70 10.12
N VAL A 29 9.41 -6.81 9.47
CA VAL A 29 8.78 -8.10 9.17
C VAL A 29 8.80 -8.29 7.66
N THR A 30 9.38 -9.38 7.21
CA THR A 30 9.43 -9.74 5.79
C THR A 30 8.35 -10.78 5.49
N PHE A 31 7.59 -10.53 4.42
CA PHE A 31 6.61 -11.47 3.89
C PHE A 31 7.12 -12.06 2.59
N GLU A 32 7.04 -13.38 2.48
CA GLU A 32 7.26 -14.07 1.22
C GLU A 32 5.91 -14.47 0.62
N MET A 33 5.75 -14.22 -0.67
CA MET A 33 4.55 -14.57 -1.41
C MET A 33 4.90 -15.60 -2.49
N PRO A 34 4.05 -16.62 -2.70
CA PRO A 34 4.22 -17.53 -3.84
C PRO A 34 4.21 -16.77 -5.17
N ASP A 35 5.02 -17.21 -6.13
CA ASP A 35 5.12 -16.57 -7.45
C ASP A 35 3.82 -16.67 -8.28
N ASP A 36 2.98 -17.65 -7.99
CA ASP A 36 1.69 -17.92 -8.64
C ASP A 36 0.50 -17.21 -7.98
N LEU A 37 0.76 -16.39 -6.93
CA LEU A 37 -0.30 -15.66 -6.24
C LEU A 37 -0.94 -14.62 -7.18
N PRO A 38 -2.27 -14.61 -7.35
CA PRO A 38 -2.94 -13.59 -8.13
C PRO A 38 -2.75 -12.20 -7.52
N ILE A 39 -2.19 -11.29 -8.31
CA ILE A 39 -1.95 -9.90 -7.92
C ILE A 39 -2.77 -9.00 -8.84
N ARG A 40 -3.49 -8.06 -8.29
CA ARG A 40 -4.07 -6.95 -9.03
C ARG A 40 -3.13 -5.75 -8.96
N GLU A 41 -2.81 -5.19 -10.10
CA GLU A 41 -2.03 -3.95 -10.19
C GLU A 41 -2.96 -2.78 -10.52
N LEU A 42 -2.84 -1.69 -9.78
CA LEU A 42 -3.53 -0.43 -10.00
C LEU A 42 -2.55 0.59 -10.58
N SER A 43 -2.94 1.22 -11.68
CA SER A 43 -2.21 2.38 -12.20
C SER A 43 -2.83 3.68 -11.70
N LEU A 44 -2.04 4.75 -11.62
CA LEU A 44 -2.52 6.08 -11.21
C LEU A 44 -3.67 6.59 -12.09
N SER A 45 -3.66 6.26 -13.38
CA SER A 45 -4.70 6.66 -14.32
C SER A 45 -6.07 6.02 -14.06
N GLN A 46 -6.09 4.90 -13.33
CA GLN A 46 -7.33 4.20 -12.95
C GLN A 46 -7.99 4.81 -11.71
N VAL A 47 -7.31 5.70 -11.00
CA VAL A 47 -7.80 6.34 -9.77
C VAL A 47 -7.68 7.86 -9.89
N PRO A 48 -8.52 8.51 -10.70
CA PRO A 48 -8.51 9.99 -10.78
C PRO A 48 -8.70 10.61 -9.39
N GLY A 49 -7.86 11.58 -9.05
CA GLY A 49 -7.87 12.23 -7.73
C GLY A 49 -7.15 11.45 -6.62
N TRP A 50 -6.30 10.49 -6.97
CA TRP A 50 -5.51 9.70 -6.02
C TRP A 50 -4.63 10.57 -5.11
N ASP A 51 -4.18 11.74 -5.60
CA ASP A 51 -3.29 12.68 -4.92
C ASP A 51 -4.05 13.79 -4.16
N ALA A 52 -5.38 13.73 -4.11
CA ALA A 52 -6.18 14.67 -3.35
C ALA A 52 -5.90 14.52 -1.84
N SER A 53 -5.89 15.66 -1.14
CA SER A 53 -5.55 15.72 0.29
C SER A 53 -6.50 14.92 1.20
N ASP A 54 -7.74 14.70 0.77
CA ASP A 54 -8.74 13.92 1.52
C ASP A 54 -8.55 12.40 1.35
N GLN A 55 -7.75 11.97 0.36
CA GLN A 55 -7.47 10.57 0.03
C GLN A 55 -8.73 9.72 -0.27
N GLU A 56 -9.85 10.35 -0.57
CA GLU A 56 -11.13 9.65 -0.74
C GLU A 56 -11.10 8.71 -1.95
N ALA A 57 -10.53 9.17 -3.07
CA ALA A 57 -10.42 8.35 -4.29
C ALA A 57 -9.58 7.08 -4.06
N SER A 58 -8.45 7.22 -3.36
CA SER A 58 -7.56 6.10 -3.02
C SER A 58 -8.23 5.10 -2.07
N ARG A 59 -8.95 5.59 -1.07
CA ARG A 59 -9.71 4.73 -0.13
C ARG A 59 -10.80 3.96 -0.85
N ARG A 60 -11.60 4.62 -1.69
CA ARG A 60 -12.67 3.96 -2.47
C ARG A 60 -12.12 2.88 -3.39
N ALA A 61 -10.95 3.10 -4.02
CA ALA A 61 -10.32 2.09 -4.85
C ALA A 61 -9.88 0.87 -4.03
N GLY A 62 -9.35 1.07 -2.85
CA GLY A 62 -8.98 -0.01 -1.93
C GLY A 62 -10.19 -0.78 -1.41
N ASP A 63 -11.25 -0.08 -1.03
CA ASP A 63 -12.50 -0.68 -0.54
C ASP A 63 -13.17 -1.52 -1.63
N ALA A 64 -13.24 -1.00 -2.87
CA ALA A 64 -13.78 -1.74 -4.01
C ALA A 64 -12.98 -3.03 -4.29
N TRP A 65 -11.66 -2.98 -4.21
CA TRP A 65 -10.83 -4.18 -4.34
C TRP A 65 -11.11 -5.20 -3.23
N LEU A 66 -11.27 -4.75 -1.99
CA LEU A 66 -11.61 -5.64 -0.85
C LEU A 66 -12.97 -6.29 -1.03
N GLU A 67 -13.98 -5.54 -1.47
CA GLU A 67 -15.34 -6.06 -1.74
C GLU A 67 -15.35 -7.05 -2.90
N GLU A 68 -14.56 -6.80 -3.94
CA GLU A 68 -14.44 -7.69 -5.10
C GLU A 68 -13.83 -9.04 -4.73
N ALA A 69 -12.92 -9.07 -3.74
CA ALA A 69 -12.26 -10.26 -3.20
C ALA A 69 -11.67 -11.22 -4.26
N ALA A 70 -11.30 -10.70 -5.43
CA ALA A 70 -10.81 -11.49 -6.56
C ALA A 70 -9.32 -11.83 -6.46
N THR A 71 -8.54 -11.01 -5.74
CA THR A 71 -7.10 -11.21 -5.56
C THR A 71 -6.70 -10.97 -4.11
N THR A 72 -5.63 -11.64 -3.68
CA THR A 72 -5.12 -11.51 -2.30
C THR A 72 -4.24 -10.29 -2.13
N VAL A 73 -3.62 -9.82 -3.21
CA VAL A 73 -2.67 -8.71 -3.21
C VAL A 73 -3.12 -7.63 -4.18
N LEU A 74 -3.05 -6.40 -3.73
CA LEU A 74 -3.18 -5.20 -4.54
C LEU A 74 -1.82 -4.50 -4.59
N LEU A 75 -1.25 -4.40 -5.78
CA LEU A 75 -0.05 -3.60 -6.03
C LEU A 75 -0.48 -2.18 -6.41
N VAL A 76 -0.03 -1.22 -5.63
CA VAL A 76 -0.28 0.20 -5.86
C VAL A 76 1.02 0.92 -6.22
N PRO A 77 0.94 1.99 -7.02
CA PRO A 77 2.12 2.77 -7.39
C PRO A 77 2.83 3.39 -6.20
#